data_d426730b641c71226750c7b6798e74c4
#
_entry.id   d426730b641c71226750c7b6798e74c4
#
_cell.length_a   1.000
_cell.length_b   1.000
_cell.length_c   1.000
_cell.angle_alpha   90.00
_cell.angle_beta   90.00
_cell.angle_gamma   90.00
#
_symmetry.space_group_name_H-M   'P 1'
#
loop_
_entity.id
_entity.type
_entity.pdbx_description
1 polymer ?
#
loop_
_entity_poly.entity_id
_entity_poly.type
_entity_poly.pdbx_seq_one_letter_code
_entity_poly.pdbx_strand_id
1 'polypeptide(L)'
;MVIAPFFRPPPELAGDFGTYRSVLKFYNGTPVKTSSDWFRHRKEILNTWHGLMGDWPPLIKNPKIECLTIESRENFTQRQVSIEIAPGQQTVDGYLLIPNGKMPCPAVLVVYYDAETGAGLGKELRDFGYQLAKRGFVALSIGTPEFCSLQPPYKPLYGSGRGETPLQPLSALAYVAANCHTAMANLPEVDPNCIGVIGHSYGGKWAMFASCLYDKFACAVWSDPGIVFDESRANINYWEPWYLGYEPGRQRQRGIPSDANPRTGAYKEFILKGHDLHELQALMAPRPFLVSGGAEDPPKRWKALNHSVAVNTLLGYTNRIAMTNRKSHSPTPESNDQIYTFLEHFLKSGR
;
A
#
# COMPACT_ATOMS: atom_id res chain seq x y z
N MET A 1 13.00 -8.87 -21.88
CA MET A 1 12.02 -8.87 -20.78
C MET A 1 11.12 -7.65 -20.96
N VAL A 2 9.83 -7.83 -21.12
CA VAL A 2 8.86 -6.76 -21.44
C VAL A 2 8.83 -5.64 -20.37
N ILE A 3 9.09 -5.99 -19.10
CA ILE A 3 9.05 -5.03 -17.98
C ILE A 3 10.40 -4.33 -17.71
N ALA A 4 11.46 -4.64 -18.44
CA ALA A 4 12.79 -4.03 -18.21
C ALA A 4 12.78 -2.48 -18.26
N PRO A 5 11.99 -1.81 -19.13
CA PRO A 5 11.89 -0.36 -19.13
C PRO A 5 11.31 0.25 -17.84
N PHE A 6 10.47 -0.48 -17.10
CA PHE A 6 9.81 0.02 -15.89
C PHE A 6 10.79 0.32 -14.76
N PHE A 7 11.97 -0.32 -14.77
CA PHE A 7 13.01 -0.17 -13.74
C PHE A 7 14.03 0.93 -14.04
N ARG A 8 13.85 1.66 -15.13
CA ARG A 8 14.82 2.66 -15.58
C ARG A 8 14.25 4.06 -15.38
N PRO A 9 14.84 4.86 -14.47
CA PRO A 9 14.51 6.27 -14.41
C PRO A 9 14.89 6.97 -15.74
N PRO A 10 14.22 8.07 -16.07
CA PRO A 10 14.72 8.98 -17.10
C PRO A 10 16.18 9.37 -16.83
N PRO A 11 17.04 9.49 -17.84
CA PRO A 11 18.48 9.74 -17.64
C PRO A 11 18.79 10.94 -16.74
N GLU A 12 18.01 12.01 -16.85
CA GLU A 12 18.14 13.24 -16.06
C GLU A 12 17.73 13.08 -14.59
N LEU A 13 17.03 11.99 -14.26
CA LEU A 13 16.59 11.68 -12.89
C LEU A 13 17.35 10.50 -12.27
N ALA A 14 18.21 9.84 -13.04
CA ALA A 14 18.95 8.68 -12.56
C ALA A 14 19.98 9.11 -11.50
N GLY A 15 19.85 8.55 -10.29
CA GLY A 15 20.74 8.88 -9.16
C GLY A 15 20.52 10.26 -8.55
N ASP A 16 19.50 11.01 -8.99
CA ASP A 16 19.10 12.24 -8.30
C ASP A 16 18.19 11.90 -7.12
N PHE A 17 18.69 12.15 -5.92
CA PHE A 17 17.99 11.88 -4.65
C PHE A 17 17.14 13.05 -4.16
N GLY A 18 17.12 14.18 -4.89
CA GLY A 18 16.41 15.38 -4.47
C GLY A 18 16.93 15.92 -3.14
N THR A 19 16.04 16.53 -2.36
CA THR A 19 16.33 17.08 -1.03
C THR A 19 15.94 16.15 0.11
N TYR A 20 15.60 14.90 -0.21
CA TYR A 20 15.14 13.92 0.78
C TYR A 20 16.31 13.47 1.68
N ARG A 21 15.97 13.16 2.94
CA ARG A 21 16.90 12.52 3.86
C ARG A 21 17.39 11.19 3.29
N SER A 22 18.70 10.94 3.35
CA SER A 22 19.22 9.66 2.86
C SER A 22 18.80 8.48 3.74
N VAL A 23 18.16 7.48 3.15
CA VAL A 23 17.85 6.20 3.81
C VAL A 23 19.07 5.31 4.04
N LEU A 24 20.22 5.67 3.47
CA LEU A 24 21.51 5.02 3.76
C LEU A 24 22.29 5.75 4.87
N LYS A 25 21.57 6.41 5.77
CA LYS A 25 22.08 6.96 7.03
C LYS A 25 21.08 6.70 8.14
N PHE A 26 21.54 6.20 9.27
CA PHE A 26 20.77 6.16 10.51
C PHE A 26 20.30 7.57 10.90
N TYR A 27 19.28 7.68 11.73
CA TYR A 27 18.78 8.99 12.17
C TYR A 27 19.81 9.79 12.99
N ASN A 28 20.80 9.11 13.57
CA ASN A 28 21.96 9.77 14.23
C ASN A 28 23.05 10.22 13.24
N GLY A 29 22.85 10.06 11.92
CA GLY A 29 23.79 10.46 10.87
C GLY A 29 24.85 9.41 10.49
N THR A 30 24.97 8.30 11.22
CA THR A 30 25.91 7.21 10.91
C THR A 30 25.57 6.57 9.56
N PRO A 31 26.55 6.34 8.66
CA PRO A 31 26.28 5.72 7.37
C PRO A 31 25.82 4.26 7.49
N VAL A 32 24.86 3.86 6.65
CA VAL A 32 24.45 2.48 6.38
C VAL A 32 25.30 1.95 5.22
N LYS A 33 26.20 1.01 5.48
CA LYS A 33 27.19 0.52 4.51
C LYS A 33 27.05 -0.96 4.17
N THR A 34 26.37 -1.72 4.99
CA THR A 34 26.22 -3.17 4.86
C THR A 34 24.74 -3.58 4.93
N SER A 35 24.44 -4.79 4.47
CA SER A 35 23.09 -5.38 4.64
C SER A 35 22.69 -5.45 6.12
N SER A 36 23.64 -5.74 7.02
CA SER A 36 23.38 -5.76 8.48
C SER A 36 23.03 -4.37 9.01
N ASP A 37 23.71 -3.32 8.53
CA ASP A 37 23.36 -1.93 8.88
C ASP A 37 21.96 -1.61 8.39
N TRP A 38 21.65 -1.99 7.15
CA TRP A 38 20.31 -1.77 6.60
C TRP A 38 19.22 -2.44 7.42
N PHE A 39 19.37 -3.70 7.82
CA PHE A 39 18.34 -4.37 8.63
C PHE A 39 18.15 -3.71 9.99
N ARG A 40 19.20 -3.16 10.60
CA ARG A 40 19.07 -2.35 11.84
C ARG A 40 18.35 -1.03 11.58
N HIS A 41 18.72 -0.31 10.52
CA HIS A 41 18.08 0.95 10.16
C HIS A 41 16.64 0.76 9.70
N ARG A 42 16.35 -0.31 8.95
CA ARG A 42 14.98 -0.70 8.59
C ARG A 42 14.09 -0.83 9.85
N LYS A 43 14.61 -1.45 10.90
CA LYS A 43 13.90 -1.56 12.17
C LYS A 43 13.72 -0.19 12.86
N GLU A 44 14.73 0.67 12.80
CA GLU A 44 14.67 2.05 13.31
C GLU A 44 13.58 2.85 12.57
N ILE A 45 13.55 2.80 11.23
CA ILE A 45 12.49 3.43 10.43
C ILE A 45 11.12 2.88 10.83
N LEU A 46 10.95 1.56 10.83
CA LEU A 46 9.65 0.92 11.14
C LEU A 46 9.15 1.32 12.54
N ASN A 47 10.02 1.29 13.55
CA ASN A 47 9.67 1.69 14.91
C ASN A 47 9.29 3.18 14.99
N THR A 48 10.02 4.04 14.28
CA THR A 48 9.73 5.48 14.23
C THR A 48 8.36 5.75 13.60
N TRP A 49 8.06 5.09 12.48
CA TRP A 49 6.79 5.25 11.80
C TRP A 49 5.62 4.73 12.64
N HIS A 50 5.74 3.54 13.26
CA HIS A 50 4.72 3.03 14.17
C HIS A 50 4.55 3.94 15.40
N GLY A 51 5.66 4.40 16.01
CA GLY A 51 5.60 5.32 17.15
C GLY A 51 4.88 6.64 16.85
N LEU A 52 4.97 7.14 15.61
CA LEU A 52 4.27 8.36 15.18
C LEU A 52 2.81 8.11 14.75
N MET A 53 2.52 6.94 14.18
CA MET A 53 1.19 6.60 13.68
C MET A 53 0.33 5.80 14.66
N GLY A 54 0.86 5.43 15.81
CA GLY A 54 0.25 4.50 16.76
C GLY A 54 0.59 3.04 16.45
N ASP A 55 0.81 2.27 17.52
CA ASP A 55 1.17 0.85 17.43
C ASP A 55 -0.02 -0.01 17.00
N TRP A 56 0.27 -1.02 16.21
CA TRP A 56 -0.72 -2.02 15.84
C TRP A 56 -1.06 -2.93 17.03
N PRO A 57 -2.32 -3.36 17.12
CA PRO A 57 -2.66 -4.49 17.96
C PRO A 57 -2.00 -5.78 17.42
N PRO A 58 -1.96 -6.85 18.23
CA PRO A 58 -1.55 -8.15 17.72
C PRO A 58 -2.35 -8.56 16.50
N LEU A 59 -1.66 -9.07 15.47
CA LEU A 59 -2.33 -9.62 14.30
C LEU A 59 -3.17 -10.85 14.69
N ILE A 60 -4.27 -11.07 13.99
CA ILE A 60 -5.12 -12.23 14.15
C ILE A 60 -4.39 -13.44 13.56
N LYS A 61 -4.19 -14.50 14.34
CA LYS A 61 -3.47 -15.68 13.87
C LYS A 61 -4.19 -16.42 12.74
N ASN A 62 -5.50 -16.56 12.87
CA ASN A 62 -6.36 -17.27 11.92
C ASN A 62 -7.61 -16.43 11.65
N PRO A 63 -7.51 -15.32 10.92
CA PRO A 63 -8.67 -14.50 10.60
C PRO A 63 -9.64 -15.31 9.72
N LYS A 64 -10.91 -15.24 10.06
CA LYS A 64 -11.96 -16.00 9.35
C LYS A 64 -12.36 -15.29 8.06
N ILE A 65 -12.68 -16.08 7.04
CA ILE A 65 -13.41 -15.65 5.85
C ILE A 65 -14.70 -16.47 5.83
N GLU A 66 -15.83 -15.81 5.97
CA GLU A 66 -17.15 -16.41 5.87
C GLU A 66 -17.70 -16.14 4.47
N CYS A 67 -18.16 -17.21 3.80
CA CYS A 67 -18.78 -17.11 2.48
C CYS A 67 -20.27 -16.85 2.63
N LEU A 68 -20.76 -15.75 2.08
CA LEU A 68 -22.17 -15.34 2.13
C LEU A 68 -22.94 -15.82 0.90
N THR A 69 -22.36 -15.59 -0.29
CA THR A 69 -22.98 -16.02 -1.57
C THR A 69 -21.91 -16.53 -2.52
N ILE A 70 -22.31 -17.34 -3.49
CA ILE A 70 -21.42 -17.88 -4.54
C ILE A 70 -22.08 -17.69 -5.89
N GLU A 71 -21.33 -17.16 -6.84
CA GLU A 71 -21.75 -16.94 -8.22
C GLU A 71 -20.67 -17.46 -9.18
N SER A 72 -21.08 -18.15 -10.24
CA SER A 72 -20.18 -18.53 -11.33
C SER A 72 -20.10 -17.37 -12.33
N ARG A 73 -18.90 -16.96 -12.65
CA ARG A 73 -18.60 -15.95 -13.68
C ARG A 73 -17.81 -16.60 -14.82
N GLU A 74 -17.29 -15.84 -15.75
CA GLU A 74 -16.69 -16.31 -17.02
C GLU A 74 -15.76 -17.53 -16.85
N ASN A 75 -14.61 -17.31 -16.21
CA ASN A 75 -13.60 -18.34 -15.94
C ASN A 75 -13.14 -18.37 -14.48
N PHE A 76 -13.99 -17.88 -13.57
CA PHE A 76 -13.73 -17.89 -12.14
C PHE A 76 -15.04 -17.97 -11.34
N THR A 77 -14.94 -18.30 -10.07
CA THR A 77 -16.03 -18.24 -9.10
C THR A 77 -15.89 -16.98 -8.27
N GLN A 78 -16.96 -16.21 -8.15
CA GLN A 78 -17.06 -15.06 -7.25
C GLN A 78 -17.79 -15.48 -5.97
N ARG A 79 -17.20 -15.18 -4.82
CA ARG A 79 -17.84 -15.35 -3.51
C ARG A 79 -17.95 -13.98 -2.84
N GLN A 80 -19.15 -13.59 -2.45
CA GLN A 80 -19.29 -12.50 -1.48
C GLN A 80 -18.88 -13.04 -0.11
N VAL A 81 -18.02 -12.34 0.59
CA VAL A 81 -17.42 -12.81 1.84
C VAL A 81 -17.42 -11.74 2.91
N SER A 82 -17.45 -12.17 4.17
CA SER A 82 -17.16 -11.32 5.33
C SER A 82 -15.83 -11.78 5.94
N ILE A 83 -14.90 -10.87 6.12
CA ILE A 83 -13.52 -11.15 6.54
C ILE A 83 -13.26 -10.53 7.91
N GLU A 84 -12.75 -11.33 8.85
CA GLU A 84 -12.31 -10.85 10.15
C GLU A 84 -11.02 -10.03 10.00
N ILE A 85 -11.07 -8.76 10.40
CA ILE A 85 -10.00 -7.78 10.14
C ILE A 85 -9.40 -7.16 11.39
N ALA A 86 -10.08 -7.29 12.54
CA ALA A 86 -9.62 -6.73 13.80
C ALA A 86 -10.18 -7.50 15.00
N PRO A 87 -9.56 -7.40 16.21
CA PRO A 87 -10.04 -8.02 17.41
C PRO A 87 -11.48 -7.59 17.76
N GLY A 88 -12.22 -8.48 18.45
CA GLY A 88 -13.62 -8.25 18.77
C GLY A 88 -14.55 -8.61 17.63
N GLN A 89 -14.13 -9.49 16.73
CA GLN A 89 -14.90 -9.98 15.57
C GLN A 89 -15.32 -8.88 14.62
N GLN A 90 -14.52 -7.83 14.51
CA GLN A 90 -14.75 -6.80 13.50
C GLN A 90 -14.45 -7.37 12.12
N THR A 91 -15.38 -7.17 11.19
CA THR A 91 -15.29 -7.70 9.83
C THR A 91 -15.38 -6.59 8.79
N VAL A 92 -14.99 -6.92 7.57
CA VAL A 92 -15.27 -6.14 6.36
C VAL A 92 -15.85 -7.07 5.31
N ASP A 93 -16.84 -6.59 4.59
CA ASP A 93 -17.40 -7.32 3.46
C ASP A 93 -16.52 -7.13 2.22
N GLY A 94 -16.47 -8.17 1.39
CA GLY A 94 -15.65 -8.18 0.20
C GLY A 94 -16.08 -9.23 -0.81
N TYR A 95 -15.27 -9.32 -1.88
CA TYR A 95 -15.44 -10.30 -2.94
C TYR A 95 -14.18 -11.11 -3.09
N LEU A 96 -14.28 -12.43 -2.91
CA LEU A 96 -13.22 -13.39 -3.18
C LEU A 96 -13.46 -14.02 -4.55
N LEU A 97 -12.55 -13.75 -5.48
CA LEU A 97 -12.60 -14.22 -6.86
C LEU A 97 -11.58 -15.34 -7.04
N ILE A 98 -12.05 -16.54 -7.34
CA ILE A 98 -11.21 -17.75 -7.44
C ILE A 98 -11.22 -18.25 -8.89
N PRO A 99 -10.08 -18.20 -9.62
CA PRO A 99 -10.03 -18.64 -11.00
C PRO A 99 -10.28 -20.14 -11.12
N ASN A 100 -10.89 -20.57 -12.22
CA ASN A 100 -10.99 -21.98 -12.55
C ASN A 100 -9.60 -22.47 -12.99
N GLY A 101 -9.14 -23.62 -12.48
CA GLY A 101 -7.87 -24.20 -12.89
C GLY A 101 -7.06 -24.82 -11.76
N LYS A 102 -5.75 -24.93 -11.98
CA LYS A 102 -4.84 -25.60 -11.05
C LYS A 102 -4.58 -24.72 -9.81
N MET A 103 -4.69 -25.33 -8.64
CA MET A 103 -4.44 -24.71 -7.33
C MET A 103 -3.22 -25.37 -6.64
N PRO A 104 -2.55 -24.71 -5.70
CA PRO A 104 -2.72 -23.31 -5.36
C PRO A 104 -2.16 -22.37 -6.45
N CYS A 105 -2.66 -21.14 -6.50
CA CYS A 105 -2.20 -20.13 -7.44
C CYS A 105 -1.85 -18.80 -6.72
N PRO A 106 -1.14 -17.86 -7.39
CA PRO A 106 -0.83 -16.56 -6.83
C PRO A 106 -2.11 -15.79 -6.51
N ALA A 107 -1.99 -14.87 -5.54
CA ALA A 107 -3.13 -14.07 -5.11
C ALA A 107 -2.80 -12.58 -5.02
N VAL A 108 -3.85 -11.74 -5.08
CA VAL A 108 -3.71 -10.28 -4.94
C VAL A 108 -4.84 -9.73 -4.07
N LEU A 109 -4.47 -8.98 -3.05
CA LEU A 109 -5.40 -8.14 -2.29
C LEU A 109 -5.63 -6.84 -3.05
N VAL A 110 -6.88 -6.53 -3.34
CA VAL A 110 -7.31 -5.29 -4.00
C VAL A 110 -8.03 -4.41 -2.99
N VAL A 111 -7.55 -3.21 -2.78
CA VAL A 111 -8.09 -2.29 -1.77
C VAL A 111 -8.58 -1.00 -2.41
N TYR A 112 -9.79 -0.57 -2.06
CA TYR A 112 -10.40 0.64 -2.59
C TYR A 112 -11.44 1.23 -1.62
N TYR A 113 -12.21 2.23 -2.05
CA TYR A 113 -13.32 2.81 -1.28
C TYR A 113 -14.41 1.78 -0.99
N ASP A 114 -14.71 0.96 -1.99
CA ASP A 114 -15.73 -0.09 -2.01
C ASP A 114 -15.14 -1.39 -2.59
N ALA A 115 -15.70 -2.52 -2.22
CA ALA A 115 -15.24 -3.82 -2.69
C ALA A 115 -15.72 -4.15 -4.11
N GLU A 116 -16.86 -3.59 -4.50
CA GLU A 116 -17.54 -3.81 -5.79
C GLU A 116 -16.64 -3.39 -6.96
N THR A 117 -15.98 -2.24 -6.82
CA THR A 117 -15.12 -1.71 -7.88
C THR A 117 -14.01 -2.68 -8.25
N GLY A 118 -13.28 -3.23 -7.27
CA GLY A 118 -12.22 -4.20 -7.55
C GLY A 118 -12.73 -5.54 -8.07
N ALA A 119 -13.97 -5.91 -7.75
CA ALA A 119 -14.64 -7.13 -8.25
C ALA A 119 -15.24 -6.98 -9.65
N GLY A 120 -15.14 -5.79 -10.27
CA GLY A 120 -15.71 -5.52 -11.59
C GLY A 120 -17.22 -5.26 -11.58
N LEU A 121 -17.75 -4.83 -10.43
CA LEU A 121 -19.16 -4.47 -10.24
C LEU A 121 -19.37 -2.95 -10.07
N GLY A 122 -18.29 -2.18 -10.13
CA GLY A 122 -18.27 -0.73 -9.91
C GLY A 122 -17.57 0.02 -11.05
N LYS A 123 -16.59 0.86 -10.69
CA LYS A 123 -15.92 1.77 -11.64
C LYS A 123 -15.00 1.04 -12.60
N GLU A 124 -15.16 1.31 -13.89
CA GLU A 124 -14.29 0.79 -14.94
C GLU A 124 -12.81 1.15 -14.73
N LEU A 125 -11.91 0.33 -15.26
CA LEU A 125 -10.45 0.46 -15.20
C LEU A 125 -9.87 0.44 -13.77
N ARG A 126 -10.70 0.21 -12.75
CA ARG A 126 -10.29 -0.01 -11.36
C ARG A 126 -10.70 -1.42 -10.87
N ASP A 127 -11.21 -2.21 -11.76
CA ASP A 127 -11.65 -3.59 -11.64
C ASP A 127 -10.48 -4.60 -11.58
N PHE A 128 -9.43 -4.23 -10.84
CA PHE A 128 -8.17 -4.99 -10.81
C PHE A 128 -8.37 -6.45 -10.41
N GLY A 129 -9.21 -6.73 -9.42
CA GLY A 129 -9.47 -8.09 -8.95
C GLY A 129 -10.16 -8.94 -10.01
N TYR A 130 -11.16 -8.38 -10.67
CA TYR A 130 -11.85 -9.02 -11.79
C TYR A 130 -10.86 -9.38 -12.92
N GLN A 131 -10.03 -8.44 -13.35
CA GLN A 131 -9.06 -8.66 -14.41
C GLN A 131 -7.97 -9.67 -14.01
N LEU A 132 -7.56 -9.66 -12.74
CA LEU A 132 -6.58 -10.61 -12.21
C LEU A 132 -7.16 -12.03 -12.08
N ALA A 133 -8.42 -12.16 -11.65
CA ALA A 133 -9.09 -13.46 -11.61
C ALA A 133 -9.18 -14.10 -13.00
N LYS A 134 -9.52 -13.32 -14.03
CA LYS A 134 -9.50 -13.78 -15.42
C LYS A 134 -8.12 -14.22 -15.91
N ARG A 135 -7.07 -13.69 -15.30
CA ARG A 135 -5.67 -14.04 -15.57
C ARG A 135 -5.14 -15.16 -14.67
N GLY A 136 -5.98 -15.82 -13.86
CA GLY A 136 -5.59 -16.96 -13.04
C GLY A 136 -4.95 -16.60 -11.70
N PHE A 137 -5.32 -15.47 -11.11
CA PHE A 137 -5.01 -15.12 -9.73
C PHE A 137 -6.23 -15.31 -8.84
N VAL A 138 -6.04 -15.72 -7.60
CA VAL A 138 -7.06 -15.45 -6.58
C VAL A 138 -7.03 -13.96 -6.29
N ALA A 139 -8.17 -13.29 -6.27
CA ALA A 139 -8.25 -11.89 -5.91
C ALA A 139 -9.26 -11.69 -4.76
N LEU A 140 -8.82 -10.98 -3.72
CA LEU A 140 -9.70 -10.52 -2.65
C LEU A 140 -9.88 -9.01 -2.79
N SER A 141 -11.09 -8.55 -3.09
CA SER A 141 -11.44 -7.13 -3.14
C SER A 141 -12.17 -6.72 -1.88
N ILE A 142 -11.66 -5.70 -1.20
CA ILE A 142 -12.27 -5.14 0.02
C ILE A 142 -12.45 -3.63 -0.09
N GLY A 143 -13.51 -3.15 0.57
CA GLY A 143 -13.78 -1.73 0.77
C GLY A 143 -13.20 -1.18 2.07
N THR A 144 -13.43 0.11 2.32
CA THR A 144 -13.00 0.80 3.54
C THR A 144 -13.82 0.30 4.73
N PRO A 145 -13.20 -0.25 5.79
CA PRO A 145 -13.91 -0.62 7.01
C PRO A 145 -14.56 0.59 7.69
N GLU A 146 -15.66 0.37 8.41
CA GLU A 146 -16.41 1.44 9.07
C GLU A 146 -15.56 2.28 10.01
N PHE A 147 -14.70 1.64 10.82
CA PHE A 147 -13.81 2.34 11.76
C PHE A 147 -12.66 3.13 11.09
N CYS A 148 -12.45 2.93 9.79
CA CYS A 148 -11.54 3.74 8.96
C CYS A 148 -12.31 4.68 8.03
N SER A 149 -13.58 5.00 8.34
CA SER A 149 -14.44 5.83 7.51
C SER A 149 -13.75 7.13 7.09
N LEU A 150 -13.90 7.49 5.83
CA LEU A 150 -13.41 8.76 5.27
C LEU A 150 -14.25 9.96 5.71
N GLN A 151 -15.34 9.73 6.43
CA GLN A 151 -16.22 10.79 6.94
C GLN A 151 -15.92 11.01 8.43
N PRO A 152 -15.66 12.25 8.87
CA PRO A 152 -15.53 12.56 10.28
C PRO A 152 -16.88 12.36 11.03
N PRO A 153 -16.86 11.99 12.33
CA PRO A 153 -15.66 11.78 13.12
C PRO A 153 -15.03 10.41 12.87
N TYR A 154 -13.72 10.37 12.62
CA TYR A 154 -12.98 9.13 12.58
C TYR A 154 -13.01 8.45 13.96
N LYS A 155 -13.36 7.18 13.99
CA LYS A 155 -13.36 6.36 15.20
C LYS A 155 -12.12 5.45 15.15
N PRO A 156 -11.06 5.70 15.94
CA PRO A 156 -9.89 4.84 15.92
C PRO A 156 -10.25 3.42 16.34
N LEU A 157 -9.57 2.45 15.73
CA LEU A 157 -9.75 1.02 16.01
C LEU A 157 -9.54 0.68 17.50
N TYR A 158 -8.73 1.48 18.19
CA TYR A 158 -8.54 1.46 19.63
C TYR A 158 -8.77 2.85 20.19
N GLY A 159 -9.68 2.93 21.15
CA GLY A 159 -9.71 4.05 22.09
C GLY A 159 -8.41 4.10 22.87
N SER A 160 -8.08 5.25 23.39
CA SER A 160 -6.91 5.73 24.11
C SER A 160 -6.28 4.84 25.22
N GLY A 161 -6.35 3.52 25.13
CA GLY A 161 -5.99 2.61 26.21
C GLY A 161 -4.67 1.86 26.08
N ARG A 162 -3.94 1.96 24.95
CA ARG A 162 -2.70 1.20 24.73
C ARG A 162 -1.50 2.01 24.26
N GLY A 163 -1.50 3.29 24.44
CA GLY A 163 -0.40 4.16 24.10
C GLY A 163 -0.88 5.60 24.01
N GLU A 164 0.03 6.54 24.19
CA GLU A 164 -0.26 7.96 24.12
C GLU A 164 -0.59 8.44 22.70
N THR A 165 -0.18 7.65 21.67
CA THR A 165 -0.36 7.99 20.25
C THR A 165 -1.55 7.23 19.66
N PRO A 166 -2.58 7.94 19.17
CA PRO A 166 -3.73 7.30 18.52
C PRO A 166 -3.33 6.67 17.19
N LEU A 167 -3.94 5.50 16.87
CA LEU A 167 -3.71 4.82 15.60
C LEU A 167 -4.24 5.66 14.44
N GLN A 168 -3.37 6.05 13.52
CA GLN A 168 -3.74 6.82 12.34
C GLN A 168 -4.52 5.97 11.33
N PRO A 169 -5.47 6.53 10.56
CA PRO A 169 -6.28 5.78 9.61
C PRO A 169 -5.51 4.96 8.59
N LEU A 170 -4.46 5.52 7.96
CA LEU A 170 -3.64 4.75 7.03
C LEU A 170 -2.88 3.60 7.69
N SER A 171 -2.47 3.76 8.96
CA SER A 171 -1.86 2.68 9.74
C SER A 171 -2.88 1.59 10.07
N ALA A 172 -4.12 1.97 10.44
CA ALA A 172 -5.21 1.04 10.68
C ALA A 172 -5.59 0.27 9.40
N LEU A 173 -5.66 0.93 8.25
CA LEU A 173 -5.90 0.29 6.96
C LEU A 173 -4.80 -0.72 6.59
N ALA A 174 -3.53 -0.37 6.87
CA ALA A 174 -2.42 -1.31 6.67
C ALA A 174 -2.53 -2.54 7.60
N TYR A 175 -2.96 -2.36 8.84
CA TYR A 175 -3.26 -3.45 9.77
C TYR A 175 -4.39 -4.36 9.24
N VAL A 176 -5.47 -3.78 8.71
CA VAL A 176 -6.56 -4.53 8.07
C VAL A 176 -6.02 -5.37 6.91
N ALA A 177 -5.22 -4.78 6.04
CA ALA A 177 -4.62 -5.48 4.91
C ALA A 177 -3.68 -6.63 5.35
N ALA A 178 -2.95 -6.49 6.46
CA ALA A 178 -2.12 -7.54 7.03
C ALA A 178 -2.96 -8.74 7.53
N ASN A 179 -4.12 -8.50 8.15
CA ASN A 179 -5.05 -9.57 8.53
C ASN A 179 -5.71 -10.22 7.31
N CYS A 180 -6.10 -9.44 6.29
CA CYS A 180 -6.59 -9.97 5.01
C CYS A 180 -5.53 -10.83 4.30
N HIS A 181 -4.26 -10.41 4.30
CA HIS A 181 -3.17 -11.25 3.78
C HIS A 181 -3.10 -12.59 4.51
N THR A 182 -3.16 -12.58 5.85
CA THR A 182 -3.13 -13.79 6.66
C THR A 182 -4.33 -14.69 6.36
N ALA A 183 -5.52 -14.10 6.22
CA ALA A 183 -6.74 -14.83 5.83
C ALA A 183 -6.58 -15.49 4.45
N MET A 184 -6.07 -14.76 3.46
CA MET A 184 -5.79 -15.30 2.12
C MET A 184 -4.74 -16.41 2.15
N ALA A 185 -3.67 -16.25 2.91
CA ALA A 185 -2.59 -17.24 3.03
C ALA A 185 -3.04 -18.57 3.63
N ASN A 186 -4.16 -18.58 4.35
CA ASN A 186 -4.76 -19.78 4.92
C ASN A 186 -5.74 -20.50 3.97
N LEU A 187 -6.04 -19.92 2.81
CA LEU A 187 -6.91 -20.54 1.80
C LEU A 187 -6.17 -21.63 1.02
N PRO A 188 -6.75 -22.81 0.81
CA PRO A 188 -6.13 -23.87 0.04
C PRO A 188 -5.91 -23.51 -1.44
N GLU A 189 -6.66 -22.54 -1.94
CA GLU A 189 -6.56 -22.05 -3.31
C GLU A 189 -5.36 -21.11 -3.52
N VAL A 190 -4.73 -20.61 -2.45
CA VAL A 190 -3.69 -19.55 -2.49
C VAL A 190 -2.30 -20.10 -2.20
N ASP A 191 -1.31 -19.70 -3.02
CA ASP A 191 0.10 -19.84 -2.68
C ASP A 191 0.50 -18.74 -1.68
N PRO A 192 0.75 -19.05 -0.40
CA PRO A 192 1.00 -18.05 0.64
C PRO A 192 2.28 -17.23 0.42
N ASN A 193 3.19 -17.69 -0.43
CA ASN A 193 4.43 -16.98 -0.78
C ASN A 193 4.25 -16.00 -1.96
N CYS A 194 3.10 -16.06 -2.64
CA CYS A 194 2.82 -15.32 -3.86
C CYS A 194 1.59 -14.42 -3.72
N ILE A 195 1.52 -13.64 -2.64
CA ILE A 195 0.42 -12.70 -2.37
C ILE A 195 0.90 -11.26 -2.58
N GLY A 196 0.31 -10.56 -3.55
CA GLY A 196 0.53 -9.14 -3.80
C GLY A 196 -0.58 -8.24 -3.25
N VAL A 197 -0.37 -6.92 -3.34
CA VAL A 197 -1.40 -5.93 -3.01
C VAL A 197 -1.43 -4.82 -4.05
N ILE A 198 -2.62 -4.35 -4.38
CA ILE A 198 -2.85 -3.27 -5.34
C ILE A 198 -3.99 -2.35 -4.92
N GLY A 199 -3.84 -1.07 -5.26
CA GLY A 199 -4.92 -0.10 -5.17
C GLY A 199 -4.64 1.13 -6.03
N HIS A 200 -5.70 1.90 -6.32
CA HIS A 200 -5.62 3.15 -7.07
C HIS A 200 -5.99 4.33 -6.18
N SER A 201 -5.29 5.47 -6.34
CA SER A 201 -5.60 6.72 -5.64
C SER A 201 -5.57 6.52 -4.11
N TYR A 202 -6.69 6.64 -3.43
CA TYR A 202 -6.86 6.28 -2.03
C TYR A 202 -6.44 4.82 -1.76
N GLY A 203 -6.91 3.87 -2.57
CA GLY A 203 -6.47 2.49 -2.49
C GLY A 203 -4.98 2.31 -2.74
N GLY A 204 -4.38 3.18 -3.56
CA GLY A 204 -2.92 3.22 -3.77
C GLY A 204 -2.15 3.65 -2.52
N LYS A 205 -2.68 4.64 -1.75
CA LYS A 205 -2.14 5.00 -0.44
C LYS A 205 -2.23 3.83 0.53
N TRP A 206 -3.39 3.17 0.58
CA TRP A 206 -3.61 1.99 1.39
C TRP A 206 -2.65 0.86 1.03
N ALA A 207 -2.55 0.49 -0.26
CA ALA A 207 -1.64 -0.56 -0.73
C ALA A 207 -0.17 -0.24 -0.40
N MET A 208 0.24 1.03 -0.50
CA MET A 208 1.59 1.49 -0.14
C MET A 208 1.85 1.27 1.35
N PHE A 209 1.01 1.79 2.24
CA PHE A 209 1.18 1.62 3.68
C PHE A 209 1.11 0.15 4.09
N ALA A 210 0.18 -0.62 3.53
CA ALA A 210 0.04 -2.05 3.79
C ALA A 210 1.32 -2.82 3.45
N SER A 211 1.84 -2.65 2.24
CA SER A 211 3.02 -3.38 1.78
C SER A 211 4.32 -2.95 2.45
N CYS A 212 4.44 -1.67 2.81
CA CYS A 212 5.62 -1.15 3.49
C CYS A 212 5.69 -1.55 4.96
N LEU A 213 4.56 -1.51 5.67
CA LEU A 213 4.48 -1.82 7.11
C LEU A 213 4.36 -3.31 7.41
N TYR A 214 3.87 -4.11 6.45
CA TYR A 214 3.74 -5.57 6.58
C TYR A 214 4.58 -6.29 5.53
N ASP A 215 5.60 -7.01 5.97
CA ASP A 215 6.64 -7.57 5.13
C ASP A 215 6.30 -8.90 4.42
N LYS A 216 5.06 -9.39 4.56
CA LYS A 216 4.63 -10.65 3.93
C LYS A 216 4.08 -10.50 2.51
N PHE A 217 3.64 -9.30 2.11
CA PHE A 217 3.29 -9.10 0.70
C PHE A 217 4.50 -9.32 -0.21
N ALA A 218 4.39 -10.23 -1.16
CA ALA A 218 5.49 -10.59 -2.07
C ALA A 218 5.84 -9.47 -3.05
N CYS A 219 4.84 -8.69 -3.48
CA CYS A 219 5.04 -7.48 -4.27
C CYS A 219 3.86 -6.50 -4.08
N ALA A 220 4.01 -5.28 -4.58
CA ALA A 220 2.95 -4.27 -4.50
C ALA A 220 2.84 -3.43 -5.77
N VAL A 221 1.63 -2.94 -6.03
CA VAL A 221 1.37 -1.91 -7.05
C VAL A 221 0.63 -0.75 -6.41
N TRP A 222 1.17 0.45 -6.60
CA TRP A 222 0.60 1.70 -6.11
C TRP A 222 0.22 2.58 -7.30
N SER A 223 -1.08 2.59 -7.65
CA SER A 223 -1.55 3.35 -8.79
C SER A 223 -1.89 4.78 -8.38
N ASP A 224 -0.99 5.68 -8.67
CA ASP A 224 -1.08 7.14 -8.54
C ASP A 224 -1.55 7.65 -7.16
N PRO A 225 -0.95 7.18 -6.04
CA PRO A 225 -1.36 7.59 -4.69
C PRO A 225 -0.83 8.96 -4.26
N GLY A 226 0.19 9.50 -4.90
CA GLY A 226 1.04 10.56 -4.36
C GLY A 226 2.07 10.00 -3.40
N ILE A 227 3.22 9.56 -3.92
CA ILE A 227 4.25 8.81 -3.16
C ILE A 227 5.20 9.68 -2.34
N VAL A 228 4.96 10.98 -2.25
CA VAL A 228 5.70 11.92 -1.40
C VAL A 228 4.75 12.92 -0.75
N PHE A 229 5.15 13.53 0.35
CA PHE A 229 4.45 14.67 0.92
C PHE A 229 4.71 15.91 0.05
N ASP A 230 3.65 16.45 -0.55
CA ASP A 230 3.74 17.58 -1.49
C ASP A 230 2.59 18.55 -1.24
N GLU A 231 2.87 19.56 -0.42
CA GLU A 231 1.88 20.58 -0.03
C GLU A 231 1.69 21.67 -1.12
N SER A 232 2.41 21.60 -2.22
CA SER A 232 2.17 22.49 -3.37
C SER A 232 0.87 22.14 -4.12
N ARG A 233 0.25 21.00 -3.80
CA ARG A 233 -0.92 20.46 -4.50
C ARG A 233 -2.00 20.04 -3.49
N ALA A 234 -3.20 20.59 -3.65
CA ALA A 234 -4.32 20.37 -2.75
C ALA A 234 -4.88 18.93 -2.76
N ASN A 235 -4.59 18.15 -3.79
CA ASN A 235 -5.07 16.77 -3.94
C ASN A 235 -4.13 15.70 -3.34
N ILE A 236 -2.95 16.06 -2.89
CA ILE A 236 -2.08 15.18 -2.11
C ILE A 236 -2.33 15.45 -0.62
N ASN A 237 -3.30 14.77 -0.05
CA ASN A 237 -3.96 15.15 1.18
C ASN A 237 -3.64 14.26 2.40
N TYR A 238 -2.38 13.87 2.60
CA TYR A 238 -1.97 13.07 3.77
C TYR A 238 -2.21 13.76 5.13
N TRP A 239 -2.30 15.08 5.14
CA TRP A 239 -2.65 15.87 6.32
C TRP A 239 -4.12 15.76 6.77
N GLU A 240 -4.97 15.17 5.95
CA GLU A 240 -6.38 15.02 6.30
C GLU A 240 -6.58 14.00 7.43
N PRO A 241 -7.58 14.21 8.32
CA PRO A 241 -7.79 13.34 9.49
C PRO A 241 -8.01 11.87 9.18
N TRP A 242 -8.50 11.53 8.00
CA TRP A 242 -8.71 10.14 7.57
C TRP A 242 -7.48 9.47 6.93
N TYR A 243 -6.34 10.15 6.93
CA TYR A 243 -5.06 9.59 6.50
C TYR A 243 -4.04 9.57 7.65
N LEU A 244 -3.38 10.68 7.92
CA LEU A 244 -2.32 10.84 8.92
C LEU A 244 -2.53 12.06 9.83
N GLY A 245 -3.62 12.79 9.65
CA GLY A 245 -3.92 14.02 10.38
C GLY A 245 -4.87 13.85 11.56
N TYR A 246 -5.17 12.61 11.98
CA TYR A 246 -6.09 12.41 13.10
C TYR A 246 -5.46 12.82 14.43
N GLU A 247 -6.16 13.69 15.18
CA GLU A 247 -5.81 14.15 16.52
C GLU A 247 -7.08 14.21 17.36
N PRO A 248 -7.16 13.50 18.50
CA PRO A 248 -8.35 13.49 19.35
C PRO A 248 -8.76 14.89 19.78
N GLY A 249 -10.07 15.17 19.71
CA GLY A 249 -10.63 16.46 20.13
C GLY A 249 -10.33 17.64 19.20
N ARG A 250 -9.66 17.41 18.08
CA ARG A 250 -9.33 18.43 17.09
C ARG A 250 -9.95 18.11 15.74
N GLN A 251 -10.68 19.07 15.18
CA GLN A 251 -11.19 19.00 13.82
C GLN A 251 -10.39 19.95 12.95
N ARG A 252 -9.78 19.42 11.90
CA ARG A 252 -9.10 20.19 10.88
C ARG A 252 -10.01 20.35 9.67
N GLN A 253 -10.02 21.54 9.07
CA GLN A 253 -10.71 21.75 7.81
C GLN A 253 -9.91 21.16 6.64
N ARG A 254 -10.60 20.78 5.57
CA ARG A 254 -9.96 20.36 4.34
C ARG A 254 -9.10 21.48 3.74
N GLY A 255 -8.06 21.09 3.04
CA GLY A 255 -7.21 21.99 2.29
C GLY A 255 -5.75 22.00 2.75
N ILE A 256 -4.91 22.69 1.99
CA ILE A 256 -3.48 22.80 2.26
C ILE A 256 -3.25 23.38 3.66
N PRO A 257 -2.31 22.83 4.44
CA PRO A 257 -1.98 23.39 5.76
C PRO A 257 -1.53 24.84 5.70
N SER A 258 -1.99 25.62 6.66
CA SER A 258 -1.65 27.03 6.86
C SER A 258 -1.69 27.38 8.34
N ASP A 259 -1.29 28.60 8.72
CA ASP A 259 -1.36 29.05 10.11
C ASP A 259 -2.80 29.04 10.66
N ALA A 260 -3.78 29.33 9.80
CA ALA A 260 -5.21 29.27 10.15
C ALA A 260 -5.78 27.85 10.16
N ASN A 261 -5.12 26.90 9.50
CA ASN A 261 -5.53 25.50 9.41
C ASN A 261 -4.28 24.59 9.54
N PRO A 262 -3.65 24.54 10.74
CA PRO A 262 -2.35 23.91 10.91
C PRO A 262 -2.40 22.39 10.74
N ARG A 263 -1.25 21.80 10.47
CA ARG A 263 -1.07 20.34 10.44
C ARG A 263 -1.43 19.73 11.78
N THR A 264 -2.02 18.54 11.75
CA THR A 264 -2.44 17.78 12.94
C THR A 264 -1.96 16.33 12.85
N GLY A 265 -2.08 15.58 13.94
CA GLY A 265 -1.78 14.15 14.01
C GLY A 265 -0.34 13.81 13.66
N ALA A 266 -0.15 12.59 13.15
CA ALA A 266 1.16 12.07 12.76
C ALA A 266 1.79 12.88 11.60
N TYR A 267 0.98 13.41 10.70
CA TYR A 267 1.48 14.22 9.58
C TYR A 267 2.29 15.45 10.06
N LYS A 268 1.79 16.14 11.10
CA LYS A 268 2.51 17.26 11.74
C LYS A 268 3.91 16.82 12.19
N GLU A 269 3.99 15.69 12.88
CA GLU A 269 5.25 15.18 13.43
C GLU A 269 6.21 14.74 12.34
N PHE A 270 5.71 14.10 11.27
CA PHE A 270 6.54 13.73 10.12
C PHE A 270 7.21 14.95 9.50
N ILE A 271 6.44 15.99 9.21
CA ILE A 271 6.98 17.22 8.60
C ILE A 271 7.98 17.92 9.54
N LEU A 272 7.66 18.07 10.83
CA LEU A 272 8.55 18.71 11.81
C LEU A 272 9.88 17.97 11.98
N LYS A 273 9.88 16.65 11.89
CA LYS A 273 11.07 15.79 12.02
C LYS A 273 11.79 15.55 10.68
N GLY A 274 11.27 16.09 9.58
CA GLY A 274 11.84 15.95 8.24
C GLY A 274 11.74 14.54 7.67
N HIS A 275 10.70 13.80 8.03
CA HIS A 275 10.36 12.51 7.42
C HIS A 275 9.52 12.70 6.16
N ASP A 276 9.68 11.80 5.18
CA ASP A 276 8.81 11.71 4.01
C ASP A 276 8.64 10.24 3.59
N LEU A 277 7.64 9.98 2.75
CA LEU A 277 7.20 8.64 2.34
C LEU A 277 8.29 7.78 1.68
N HIS A 278 9.37 8.36 1.15
CA HIS A 278 10.51 7.61 0.60
C HIS A 278 11.18 6.71 1.65
N GLU A 279 11.17 7.09 2.94
CA GLU A 279 11.65 6.24 4.03
C GLU A 279 10.75 5.01 4.21
N LEU A 280 9.43 5.22 4.17
CA LEU A 280 8.45 4.14 4.23
C LEU A 280 8.61 3.18 3.05
N GLN A 281 8.76 3.72 1.82
CA GLN A 281 8.95 2.94 0.59
C GLN A 281 10.20 2.05 0.65
N ALA A 282 11.26 2.54 1.26
CA ALA A 282 12.50 1.77 1.42
C ALA A 282 12.31 0.48 2.25
N LEU A 283 11.28 0.41 3.12
CA LEU A 283 10.94 -0.81 3.87
C LEU A 283 10.49 -1.97 2.96
N MET A 284 10.14 -1.70 1.70
CA MET A 284 9.83 -2.74 0.73
C MET A 284 11.04 -3.60 0.37
N ALA A 285 12.26 -3.04 0.42
CA ALA A 285 13.46 -3.77 -0.01
C ALA A 285 13.66 -5.10 0.78
N PRO A 286 13.92 -6.24 0.07
CA PRO A 286 14.17 -6.38 -1.36
C PRO A 286 12.92 -6.71 -2.20
N ARG A 287 11.71 -6.61 -1.64
CA ARG A 287 10.46 -6.94 -2.33
C ARG A 287 10.17 -5.92 -3.43
N PRO A 288 9.73 -6.36 -4.61
CA PRO A 288 9.47 -5.46 -5.73
C PRO A 288 8.17 -4.67 -5.55
N PHE A 289 8.16 -3.45 -6.10
CA PHE A 289 6.95 -2.68 -6.25
C PHE A 289 6.92 -1.85 -7.53
N LEU A 290 5.72 -1.52 -7.99
CA LEU A 290 5.47 -0.65 -9.13
C LEU A 290 4.67 0.58 -8.68
N VAL A 291 5.17 1.77 -9.02
CA VAL A 291 4.37 2.99 -9.04
C VAL A 291 3.79 3.17 -10.45
N SER A 292 2.49 2.92 -10.61
CA SER A 292 1.79 3.26 -11.85
C SER A 292 1.34 4.72 -11.77
N GLY A 293 2.27 5.63 -12.03
CA GLY A 293 2.12 7.06 -11.83
C GLY A 293 1.18 7.72 -12.85
N GLY A 294 0.65 8.84 -12.45
CA GLY A 294 -0.22 9.70 -13.23
C GLY A 294 -0.03 11.16 -12.81
N ALA A 295 -1.14 11.89 -12.67
CA ALA A 295 -1.09 13.30 -12.30
C ALA A 295 -0.53 13.55 -10.88
N GLU A 296 -0.70 12.58 -9.96
CA GLU A 296 -0.17 12.67 -8.59
C GLU A 296 1.31 12.28 -8.52
N ASP A 297 1.71 11.30 -9.33
CA ASP A 297 3.06 10.75 -9.35
C ASP A 297 3.72 10.90 -10.75
N PRO A 298 4.08 12.13 -11.15
CA PRO A 298 4.80 12.38 -12.39
C PRO A 298 6.24 11.82 -12.32
N PRO A 299 6.96 11.72 -13.47
CA PRO A 299 8.32 11.15 -13.53
C PRO A 299 9.32 11.71 -12.51
N LYS A 300 9.17 12.98 -12.10
CA LYS A 300 10.03 13.59 -11.07
C LYS A 300 10.04 12.84 -9.73
N ARG A 301 9.07 11.96 -9.47
CA ARG A 301 9.01 11.12 -8.26
C ARG A 301 10.12 10.06 -8.21
N TRP A 302 10.83 9.82 -9.33
CA TRP A 302 12.05 9.01 -9.32
C TRP A 302 13.08 9.50 -8.32
N LYS A 303 13.12 10.79 -7.98
CA LYS A 303 14.02 11.32 -6.93
C LYS A 303 13.79 10.64 -5.58
N ALA A 304 12.55 10.40 -5.21
CA ALA A 304 12.20 9.66 -4.00
C ALA A 304 12.49 8.15 -4.16
N LEU A 305 12.14 7.56 -5.31
CA LEU A 305 12.33 6.13 -5.59
C LEU A 305 13.81 5.72 -5.67
N ASN A 306 14.72 6.62 -6.05
CA ASN A 306 16.16 6.37 -6.08
C ASN A 306 16.71 5.97 -4.70
N HIS A 307 16.09 6.39 -3.61
CA HIS A 307 16.44 5.96 -2.26
C HIS A 307 16.18 4.46 -2.08
N SER A 308 15.03 3.96 -2.55
CA SER A 308 14.74 2.51 -2.55
C SER A 308 15.62 1.74 -3.53
N VAL A 309 15.99 2.32 -4.68
CA VAL A 309 16.97 1.73 -5.62
C VAL A 309 18.31 1.56 -4.93
N ALA A 310 18.81 2.59 -4.23
CA ALA A 310 20.07 2.55 -3.52
C ALA A 310 20.10 1.46 -2.43
N VAL A 311 19.01 1.29 -1.68
CA VAL A 311 18.89 0.20 -0.70
C VAL A 311 18.94 -1.17 -1.37
N ASN A 312 18.21 -1.36 -2.47
CA ASN A 312 18.24 -2.63 -3.21
C ASN A 312 19.62 -2.92 -3.76
N THR A 313 20.32 -1.91 -4.28
CA THR A 313 21.72 -2.04 -4.74
C THR A 313 22.65 -2.47 -3.60
N LEU A 314 22.52 -1.86 -2.41
CA LEU A 314 23.27 -2.26 -1.21
C LEU A 314 23.02 -3.74 -0.84
N LEU A 315 21.80 -4.21 -1.04
CA LEU A 315 21.41 -5.60 -0.76
C LEU A 315 21.75 -6.58 -1.90
N GLY A 316 22.30 -6.11 -3.01
CA GLY A 316 22.66 -6.93 -4.18
C GLY A 316 21.49 -7.23 -5.13
N TYR A 317 20.39 -6.48 -5.05
CA TYR A 317 19.23 -6.66 -5.90
C TYR A 317 19.10 -5.56 -6.96
N THR A 318 18.66 -5.96 -8.14
CA THR A 318 18.30 -5.06 -9.25
C THR A 318 16.86 -5.30 -9.68
N ASN A 319 16.27 -4.36 -10.42
CA ASN A 319 14.94 -4.49 -11.00
C ASN A 319 13.86 -4.81 -9.93
N ARG A 320 13.89 -4.06 -8.82
CA ARG A 320 12.89 -4.16 -7.75
C ARG A 320 11.96 -2.95 -7.70
N ILE A 321 12.45 -1.79 -8.11
CA ILE A 321 11.71 -0.54 -8.06
C ILE A 321 11.32 -0.16 -9.48
N ALA A 322 10.02 -0.16 -9.75
CA ALA A 322 9.47 0.12 -11.07
C ALA A 322 8.57 1.37 -11.04
N MET A 323 8.58 2.11 -12.12
CA MET A 323 7.63 3.19 -12.35
C MET A 323 7.22 3.24 -13.81
N THR A 324 5.93 3.37 -14.04
CA THR A 324 5.33 3.72 -15.33
C THR A 324 4.52 4.99 -15.18
N ASN A 325 4.26 5.72 -16.28
CA ASN A 325 3.57 6.99 -16.18
C ASN A 325 2.49 7.14 -17.25
N ARG A 326 1.39 7.76 -16.86
CA ARG A 326 0.30 8.25 -17.71
C ARG A 326 0.03 9.72 -17.41
N LYS A 327 -0.66 10.41 -18.30
CA LYS A 327 -0.91 11.86 -18.13
C LYS A 327 -1.93 12.17 -17.02
N SER A 328 -2.99 11.36 -16.91
CA SER A 328 -4.11 11.60 -16.02
C SER A 328 -4.00 10.82 -14.72
N HIS A 329 -4.75 11.24 -13.70
CA HIS A 329 -4.93 10.48 -12.48
C HIS A 329 -5.64 9.15 -12.74
N SER A 330 -6.68 9.15 -13.57
CA SER A 330 -7.43 7.94 -13.90
C SER A 330 -6.57 6.92 -14.65
N PRO A 331 -6.69 5.61 -14.32
CA PRO A 331 -6.06 4.54 -15.07
C PRO A 331 -6.48 4.54 -16.53
N THR A 332 -5.64 3.98 -17.40
CA THR A 332 -5.93 3.69 -18.80
C THR A 332 -5.75 2.19 -19.05
N PRO A 333 -6.30 1.63 -20.14
CA PRO A 333 -6.05 0.24 -20.52
C PRO A 333 -4.55 -0.09 -20.55
N GLU A 334 -3.73 0.76 -21.14
CA GLU A 334 -2.28 0.56 -21.27
C GLU A 334 -1.58 0.58 -19.92
N SER A 335 -1.96 1.50 -19.01
CA SER A 335 -1.40 1.53 -17.66
C SER A 335 -1.80 0.29 -16.85
N ASN A 336 -2.99 -0.24 -17.07
CA ASN A 336 -3.45 -1.47 -16.43
C ASN A 336 -2.73 -2.71 -16.98
N ASP A 337 -2.49 -2.79 -18.31
CA ASP A 337 -1.70 -3.88 -18.89
C ASP A 337 -0.27 -3.91 -18.33
N GLN A 338 0.34 -2.75 -18.09
CA GLN A 338 1.64 -2.65 -17.43
C GLN A 338 1.59 -3.19 -15.99
N ILE A 339 0.53 -2.87 -15.25
CA ILE A 339 0.27 -3.37 -13.90
C ILE A 339 0.15 -4.90 -13.90
N TYR A 340 -0.67 -5.46 -14.77
CA TYR A 340 -0.88 -6.90 -14.84
C TYR A 340 0.39 -7.63 -15.25
N THR A 341 1.14 -7.09 -16.21
CA THR A 341 2.44 -7.64 -16.63
C THR A 341 3.45 -7.67 -15.46
N PHE A 342 3.48 -6.61 -14.64
CA PHE A 342 4.33 -6.56 -13.45
C PHE A 342 3.95 -7.62 -12.41
N LEU A 343 2.66 -7.74 -12.08
CA LEU A 343 2.17 -8.73 -11.13
C LEU A 343 2.40 -10.17 -11.63
N GLU A 344 2.16 -10.44 -12.91
CA GLU A 344 2.44 -11.75 -13.53
C GLU A 344 3.92 -12.10 -13.45
N HIS A 345 4.80 -11.14 -13.72
CA HIS A 345 6.24 -11.36 -13.65
C HIS A 345 6.70 -11.77 -12.26
N PHE A 346 6.27 -11.07 -11.21
CA PHE A 346 6.77 -11.32 -9.86
C PHE A 346 6.00 -12.40 -9.10
N LEU A 347 4.75 -12.65 -9.41
CA LEU A 347 3.94 -13.63 -8.67
C LEU A 347 3.78 -14.97 -9.39
N LYS A 348 3.94 -15.03 -10.75
CA LYS A 348 3.82 -16.27 -11.51
C LYS A 348 5.17 -16.83 -12.00
N SER A 349 6.13 -15.95 -12.38
CA SER A 349 7.36 -16.37 -13.03
C SER A 349 8.49 -16.73 -12.05
N GLY A 350 8.29 -16.57 -10.77
CA GLY A 350 9.25 -16.90 -9.71
C GLY A 350 9.23 -18.36 -9.27
N ARG A 351 8.55 -19.24 -10.04
CA ARG A 351 8.45 -20.68 -9.78
C ARG A 351 9.52 -21.47 -10.54
#